data_791ca4758bc6117bc8a5e5e0953521da
#
_entry.id   791ca4758bc6117bc8a5e5e0953521da
#
_cell.length_a   1.000
_cell.length_b   1.000
_cell.length_c   1.000
_cell.angle_alpha   90.00
_cell.angle_beta   90.00
_cell.angle_gamma   90.00
#
_symmetry.space_group_name_H-M   'P 1'
#
loop_
_entity.id
_entity.type
_entity.pdbx_description
1 polymer ?
#
loop_
_entity_poly.entity_id
_entity_poly.type
_entity_poly.pdbx_seq_one_letter_code
_entity_poly.pdbx_strand_id
1 'polypeptide(L)'
;PKNIEFHKIDCCDFEKVKSIMKNINIVYHCAATAHEGLSVFSPFEITKNNYLASVAIFTAAVNEKVNRIIFCSSMARYGDQKAPFTEIMKPRPVDPYAISKVASEEVLKNLCDLNNIEWVIAVPHNIIGPRQKYDDPFRNVVSIMINRMIQGKAPIIYGDGKQTRCFSYIDDCLSCLIPMLDQKNLNKQIINIGPDEEFVTVNKVVEICSNITGLNLEPIHKDDRPNEVKHATCSADKARELLNYKTKVSLKEGIKKTYDYIKKRGTKDFNYRL
;
A
#
# COMPACT_ATOMS: atom_id res chain seq x y z
N PRO A 1 -4.72 -5.45 -22.76
CA PRO A 1 -5.92 -4.72 -23.17
C PRO A 1 -5.63 -3.87 -24.40
N LYS A 2 -6.55 -3.82 -25.36
CA LYS A 2 -6.31 -3.19 -26.68
C LYS A 2 -6.33 -1.64 -26.66
N ASN A 3 -6.67 -1.01 -25.53
CA ASN A 3 -6.88 0.44 -25.44
C ASN A 3 -6.17 1.05 -24.21
N ILE A 4 -4.87 0.75 -24.03
CA ILE A 4 -4.07 1.39 -22.99
C ILE A 4 -3.08 2.33 -23.67
N GLU A 5 -3.11 3.59 -23.25
CA GLU A 5 -2.09 4.57 -23.55
C GLU A 5 -1.13 4.67 -22.34
N PHE A 6 0.16 4.56 -22.58
CA PHE A 6 1.19 4.60 -21.53
C PHE A 6 2.07 5.84 -21.69
N HIS A 7 2.07 6.69 -20.66
CA HIS A 7 2.92 7.87 -20.57
C HIS A 7 3.97 7.70 -19.49
N LYS A 8 5.25 7.72 -19.87
CA LYS A 8 6.36 7.70 -18.91
C LYS A 8 6.70 9.12 -18.50
N ILE A 9 6.04 9.62 -17.44
CA ILE A 9 6.24 10.97 -16.90
C ILE A 9 6.46 10.94 -15.40
N ASP A 10 7.08 11.99 -14.85
CA ASP A 10 7.13 12.23 -13.42
C ASP A 10 5.80 12.85 -12.97
N CYS A 11 5.15 12.25 -11.98
CA CYS A 11 3.89 12.77 -11.41
C CYS A 11 4.04 14.15 -10.74
N CYS A 12 5.27 14.59 -10.45
CA CYS A 12 5.56 15.94 -9.97
C CYS A 12 5.65 16.97 -11.10
N ASP A 13 5.75 16.54 -12.36
CA ASP A 13 5.77 17.43 -13.52
C ASP A 13 4.33 17.83 -13.88
N PHE A 14 3.87 18.91 -13.26
CA PHE A 14 2.48 19.37 -13.38
C PHE A 14 2.04 19.58 -14.83
N GLU A 15 2.87 20.20 -15.67
CA GLU A 15 2.49 20.49 -17.05
C GLU A 15 2.30 19.21 -17.88
N LYS A 16 3.16 18.22 -17.68
CA LYS A 16 2.99 16.91 -18.31
C LYS A 16 1.77 16.15 -17.77
N VAL A 17 1.57 16.15 -16.45
CA VAL A 17 0.38 15.55 -15.84
C VAL A 17 -0.89 16.19 -16.40
N LYS A 18 -0.93 17.53 -16.47
CA LYS A 18 -2.05 18.28 -17.04
C LYS A 18 -2.30 17.91 -18.51
N SER A 19 -1.25 17.78 -19.32
CA SER A 19 -1.39 17.47 -20.74
C SER A 19 -2.06 16.13 -21.03
N ILE A 20 -1.87 15.12 -20.17
CA ILE A 20 -2.46 13.78 -20.30
C ILE A 20 -3.81 13.64 -19.57
N MET A 21 -4.22 14.64 -18.78
CA MET A 21 -5.47 14.61 -18.02
C MET A 21 -6.69 14.96 -18.87
N LYS A 22 -6.48 15.53 -20.05
CA LYS A 22 -7.55 15.95 -20.95
C LYS A 22 -8.46 14.79 -21.34
N ASN A 23 -9.79 15.00 -21.26
CA ASN A 23 -10.83 14.01 -21.53
C ASN A 23 -10.82 12.78 -20.60
N ILE A 24 -10.15 12.86 -19.45
CA ILE A 24 -10.21 11.83 -18.42
C ILE A 24 -11.44 12.04 -17.56
N ASN A 25 -12.21 10.99 -17.34
CA ASN A 25 -13.41 11.05 -16.50
C ASN A 25 -13.14 10.66 -15.06
N ILE A 26 -12.22 9.70 -14.83
CA ILE A 26 -11.93 9.14 -13.49
C ILE A 26 -10.44 8.96 -13.34
N VAL A 27 -9.93 9.28 -12.16
CA VAL A 27 -8.52 9.12 -11.81
C VAL A 27 -8.37 8.11 -10.68
N TYR A 28 -7.54 7.08 -10.90
CA TYR A 28 -6.99 6.23 -9.84
C TYR A 28 -5.57 6.70 -9.51
N HIS A 29 -5.41 7.36 -8.38
CA HIS A 29 -4.10 7.78 -7.92
C HIS A 29 -3.49 6.75 -6.98
N CYS A 30 -2.70 5.84 -7.55
CA CYS A 30 -1.97 4.79 -6.82
C CYS A 30 -0.45 5.07 -6.74
N ALA A 31 0.04 6.11 -7.43
CA ALA A 31 1.45 6.44 -7.45
C ALA A 31 1.93 6.90 -6.08
N ALA A 32 2.99 6.29 -5.58
CA ALA A 32 3.63 6.68 -4.32
C ALA A 32 4.99 6.00 -4.15
N THR A 33 5.89 6.66 -3.43
CA THR A 33 7.02 6.00 -2.80
C THR A 33 6.57 5.45 -1.44
N ALA A 34 6.02 4.21 -1.47
CA ALA A 34 5.36 3.59 -0.33
C ALA A 34 6.38 2.90 0.60
N HIS A 35 7.13 3.71 1.34
CA HIS A 35 8.23 3.27 2.20
C HIS A 35 8.18 3.99 3.56
N GLU A 36 7.45 3.45 4.52
CA GLU A 36 7.43 3.97 5.90
C GLU A 36 8.85 4.04 6.48
N GLY A 37 9.57 2.93 6.49
CA GLY A 37 10.90 2.85 7.09
C GLY A 37 11.97 3.71 6.41
N LEU A 38 11.83 4.01 5.12
CA LEU A 38 12.74 4.92 4.41
C LEU A 38 12.41 6.38 4.69
N SER A 39 11.16 6.69 5.03
CA SER A 39 10.65 8.07 5.10
C SER A 39 11.39 8.92 6.12
N VAL A 40 11.85 8.33 7.22
CA VAL A 40 12.59 9.03 8.27
C VAL A 40 14.03 9.36 7.85
N PHE A 41 14.58 8.61 6.89
CA PHE A 41 15.93 8.86 6.35
C PHE A 41 15.94 9.72 5.09
N SER A 42 14.82 9.78 4.37
CA SER A 42 14.68 10.53 3.12
C SER A 42 13.36 11.31 3.06
N PRO A 43 13.07 12.19 4.04
CA PRO A 43 11.76 12.85 4.12
C PRO A 43 11.48 13.77 2.93
N PHE A 44 12.50 14.41 2.36
CA PHE A 44 12.34 15.25 1.19
C PHE A 44 11.82 14.47 -0.03
N GLU A 45 12.47 13.36 -0.37
CA GLU A 45 12.06 12.52 -1.52
C GLU A 45 10.67 11.90 -1.31
N ILE A 46 10.38 11.49 -0.10
CA ILE A 46 9.05 10.94 0.26
C ILE A 46 7.97 12.03 0.12
N THR A 47 8.21 13.22 0.64
CA THR A 47 7.26 14.34 0.55
C THR A 47 7.04 14.76 -0.89
N LYS A 48 8.11 14.90 -1.67
CA LYS A 48 8.04 15.21 -3.10
C LYS A 48 7.23 14.17 -3.86
N ASN A 49 7.60 12.90 -3.76
CA ASN A 49 7.00 11.83 -4.57
C ASN A 49 5.59 11.44 -4.13
N ASN A 50 5.19 11.73 -2.89
CA ASN A 50 3.86 11.42 -2.38
C ASN A 50 2.97 12.66 -2.35
N TYR A 51 3.36 13.70 -1.61
CA TYR A 51 2.50 14.86 -1.43
C TYR A 51 2.49 15.78 -2.64
N LEU A 52 3.66 16.23 -3.12
CA LEU A 52 3.73 17.13 -4.28
C LEU A 52 3.16 16.47 -5.55
N ALA A 53 3.47 15.20 -5.80
CA ALA A 53 2.90 14.43 -6.91
C ALA A 53 1.37 14.31 -6.79
N SER A 54 0.84 14.09 -5.58
CA SER A 54 -0.62 14.03 -5.35
C SER A 54 -1.27 15.38 -5.63
N VAL A 55 -0.68 16.48 -5.15
CA VAL A 55 -1.20 17.84 -5.40
C VAL A 55 -1.21 18.15 -6.89
N ALA A 56 -0.17 17.80 -7.63
CA ALA A 56 -0.12 18.00 -9.08
C ALA A 56 -1.23 17.23 -9.81
N ILE A 57 -1.43 15.95 -9.46
CA ILE A 57 -2.48 15.10 -10.05
C ILE A 57 -3.87 15.64 -9.71
N PHE A 58 -4.13 15.98 -8.44
CA PHE A 58 -5.46 16.47 -8.03
C PHE A 58 -5.78 17.82 -8.67
N THR A 59 -4.80 18.73 -8.76
CA THR A 59 -4.96 20.02 -9.43
C THR A 59 -5.28 19.84 -10.91
N ALA A 60 -4.53 18.97 -11.61
CA ALA A 60 -4.79 18.68 -13.02
C ALA A 60 -6.18 18.06 -13.23
N ALA A 61 -6.58 17.11 -12.37
CA ALA A 61 -7.89 16.46 -12.42
C ALA A 61 -9.04 17.45 -12.21
N VAL A 62 -8.89 18.37 -11.26
CA VAL A 62 -9.89 19.43 -11.00
C VAL A 62 -9.98 20.41 -12.18
N ASN A 63 -8.85 20.84 -12.76
CA ASN A 63 -8.82 21.74 -13.91
C ASN A 63 -9.52 21.13 -15.13
N GLU A 64 -9.39 19.83 -15.33
CA GLU A 64 -10.04 19.09 -16.42
C GLU A 64 -11.45 18.58 -16.06
N LYS A 65 -11.95 18.91 -14.87
CA LYS A 65 -13.30 18.60 -14.39
C LYS A 65 -13.62 17.10 -14.45
N VAL A 66 -12.71 16.26 -13.97
CA VAL A 66 -12.97 14.83 -13.85
C VAL A 66 -14.18 14.57 -12.95
N ASN A 67 -14.87 13.46 -13.16
CA ASN A 67 -16.07 13.13 -12.39
C ASN A 67 -15.73 12.59 -10.99
N ARG A 68 -14.64 11.82 -10.88
CA ARG A 68 -14.25 11.15 -9.63
C ARG A 68 -12.75 10.95 -9.53
N ILE A 69 -12.24 11.08 -8.30
CA ILE A 69 -10.86 10.73 -7.96
C ILE A 69 -10.86 9.64 -6.88
N ILE A 70 -10.21 8.52 -7.16
CA ILE A 70 -9.94 7.45 -6.19
C ILE A 70 -8.48 7.55 -5.77
N PHE A 71 -8.24 7.76 -4.49
CA PHE A 71 -6.89 7.90 -3.93
C PHE A 71 -6.53 6.71 -3.04
N CYS A 72 -5.41 6.06 -3.34
CA CYS A 72 -4.85 5.04 -2.47
C CYS A 72 -4.02 5.69 -1.36
N SER A 73 -4.62 5.82 -0.19
CA SER A 73 -3.94 6.24 1.04
C SER A 73 -3.20 5.05 1.69
N SER A 74 -3.04 5.04 2.99
CA SER A 74 -2.36 3.99 3.74
C SER A 74 -2.91 3.85 5.15
N MET A 75 -2.87 2.63 5.71
CA MET A 75 -3.16 2.42 7.13
C MET A 75 -2.18 3.16 8.06
N ALA A 76 -1.02 3.57 7.58
CA ALA A 76 -0.07 4.41 8.32
C ALA A 76 -0.69 5.73 8.81
N ARG A 77 -1.82 6.15 8.20
CA ARG A 77 -2.59 7.31 8.67
C ARG A 77 -3.04 7.22 10.13
N TYR A 78 -3.20 6.00 10.64
CA TYR A 78 -3.65 5.76 12.02
C TYR A 78 -2.53 5.84 13.05
N GLY A 79 -1.27 5.69 12.63
CA GLY A 79 -0.10 5.77 13.49
C GLY A 79 -0.10 4.72 14.61
N ASP A 80 0.19 5.18 15.83
CA ASP A 80 0.32 4.36 17.04
C ASP A 80 -0.97 4.19 17.85
N GLN A 81 -2.13 4.48 17.25
CA GLN A 81 -3.41 4.33 17.92
C GLN A 81 -3.71 2.86 18.23
N LYS A 82 -4.66 2.62 19.14
CA LYS A 82 -5.07 1.27 19.52
C LYS A 82 -5.85 0.60 18.38
N ALA A 83 -5.34 -0.52 17.91
CA ALA A 83 -6.03 -1.37 16.92
C ALA A 83 -7.27 -2.10 17.53
N PRO A 84 -8.27 -2.53 16.71
CA PRO A 84 -8.33 -2.38 15.27
C PRO A 84 -8.64 -0.95 14.83
N PHE A 85 -8.01 -0.52 13.74
CA PHE A 85 -8.24 0.82 13.20
C PHE A 85 -9.55 0.86 12.39
N THR A 86 -10.35 1.90 12.62
CA THR A 86 -11.60 2.15 11.90
C THR A 86 -11.56 3.50 11.21
N GLU A 87 -12.35 3.68 10.17
CA GLU A 87 -12.35 4.89 9.34
C GLU A 87 -12.85 6.14 10.06
N ILE A 88 -13.55 5.99 11.19
CA ILE A 88 -13.99 7.10 12.05
C ILE A 88 -12.85 7.68 12.90
N MET A 89 -11.74 6.95 13.04
CA MET A 89 -10.58 7.43 13.79
C MET A 89 -9.94 8.63 13.07
N LYS A 90 -9.62 9.67 13.83
CA LYS A 90 -8.84 10.80 13.32
C LYS A 90 -7.43 10.33 12.95
N PRO A 91 -6.89 10.76 11.81
CA PRO A 91 -5.50 10.46 11.46
C PRO A 91 -4.53 10.93 12.55
N ARG A 92 -3.53 10.08 12.86
CA ARG A 92 -2.44 10.40 13.79
C ARG A 92 -1.11 9.90 13.24
N PRO A 93 -0.65 10.46 12.10
CA PRO A 93 0.55 9.99 11.42
C PRO A 93 1.80 10.22 12.28
N VAL A 94 2.72 9.24 12.28
CA VAL A 94 3.92 9.26 13.15
C VAL A 94 5.24 9.30 12.34
N ASP A 95 5.18 9.30 11.03
CA ASP A 95 6.34 9.36 10.14
C ASP A 95 6.06 10.21 8.89
N PRO A 96 7.10 10.66 8.16
CA PRO A 96 6.94 11.52 6.97
C PRO A 96 6.10 10.90 5.84
N TYR A 97 6.12 9.56 5.68
CA TYR A 97 5.27 8.88 4.71
C TYR A 97 3.78 9.01 5.09
N ALA A 98 3.45 8.68 6.31
CA ALA A 98 2.09 8.79 6.83
C ALA A 98 1.58 10.25 6.79
N ILE A 99 2.42 11.21 7.19
CA ILE A 99 2.11 12.65 7.12
C ILE A 99 1.79 13.05 5.67
N SER A 100 2.62 12.63 4.70
CA SER A 100 2.41 12.97 3.30
C SER A 100 1.09 12.39 2.74
N LYS A 101 0.72 11.17 3.18
CA LYS A 101 -0.56 10.54 2.80
C LYS A 101 -1.76 11.29 3.39
N VAL A 102 -1.72 11.63 4.68
CA VAL A 102 -2.79 12.38 5.34
C VAL A 102 -2.93 13.79 4.75
N ALA A 103 -1.83 14.49 4.51
CA ALA A 103 -1.85 15.79 3.85
C ALA A 103 -2.50 15.71 2.45
N SER A 104 -2.20 14.65 1.68
CA SER A 104 -2.82 14.41 0.38
C SER A 104 -4.32 14.14 0.49
N GLU A 105 -4.78 13.40 1.52
CA GLU A 105 -6.22 13.19 1.78
C GLU A 105 -6.94 14.52 2.00
N GLU A 106 -6.36 15.42 2.81
CA GLU A 106 -7.00 16.69 3.13
C GLU A 106 -7.07 17.63 1.90
N VAL A 107 -6.00 17.67 1.08
CA VAL A 107 -6.02 18.42 -0.18
C VAL A 107 -7.06 17.85 -1.14
N LEU A 108 -7.13 16.52 -1.30
CA LEU A 108 -8.12 15.87 -2.15
C LEU A 108 -9.55 16.26 -1.76
N LYS A 109 -9.90 16.09 -0.47
CA LYS A 109 -11.23 16.42 0.06
C LYS A 109 -11.58 17.87 -0.23
N ASN A 110 -10.68 18.80 0.13
CA ASN A 110 -10.91 20.23 -0.05
C ASN A 110 -11.12 20.59 -1.52
N LEU A 111 -10.23 20.17 -2.41
CA LEU A 111 -10.33 20.48 -3.84
C LEU A 111 -11.59 19.88 -4.47
N CYS A 112 -11.89 18.62 -4.17
CA CYS A 112 -13.06 17.94 -4.74
C CYS A 112 -14.36 18.54 -4.22
N ASP A 113 -14.46 18.85 -2.94
CA ASP A 113 -15.67 19.44 -2.35
C ASP A 113 -15.96 20.85 -2.91
N LEU A 114 -14.92 21.67 -3.11
CA LEU A 114 -15.05 23.00 -3.72
C LEU A 114 -15.45 22.95 -5.20
N ASN A 115 -15.12 21.88 -5.90
CA ASN A 115 -15.35 21.75 -7.35
C ASN A 115 -16.46 20.76 -7.72
N ASN A 116 -17.21 20.22 -6.74
CA ASN A 116 -18.27 19.22 -6.93
C ASN A 116 -17.78 17.95 -7.66
N ILE A 117 -16.55 17.52 -7.37
CA ILE A 117 -15.96 16.28 -7.88
C ILE A 117 -16.13 15.20 -6.82
N GLU A 118 -16.51 14.00 -7.23
CA GLU A 118 -16.58 12.85 -6.30
C GLU A 118 -15.18 12.37 -5.91
N TRP A 119 -15.04 11.97 -4.64
CA TRP A 119 -13.80 11.38 -4.17
C TRP A 119 -14.02 10.13 -3.30
N VAL A 120 -13.10 9.19 -3.43
CA VAL A 120 -13.04 7.99 -2.59
C VAL A 120 -11.60 7.79 -2.14
N ILE A 121 -11.40 7.52 -0.85
CA ILE A 121 -10.09 7.21 -0.28
C ILE A 121 -10.07 5.74 0.09
N ALA A 122 -9.28 4.96 -0.64
CA ALA A 122 -8.98 3.58 -0.34
C ALA A 122 -7.79 3.50 0.63
N VAL A 123 -7.91 2.72 1.70
CA VAL A 123 -6.87 2.54 2.72
C VAL A 123 -6.45 1.06 2.77
N PRO A 124 -5.69 0.59 1.75
CA PRO A 124 -5.20 -0.78 1.75
C PRO A 124 -4.09 -0.97 2.78
N HIS A 125 -3.96 -2.20 3.30
CA HIS A 125 -2.89 -2.53 4.23
C HIS A 125 -2.14 -3.81 3.81
N ASN A 126 -0.82 -3.77 3.98
CA ASN A 126 0.11 -4.89 3.81
C ASN A 126 -0.15 -5.76 2.56
N ILE A 127 -0.33 -5.13 1.40
CA ILE A 127 -0.62 -5.86 0.15
C ILE A 127 0.57 -6.75 -0.22
N ILE A 128 0.28 -8.01 -0.56
CA ILE A 128 1.21 -8.98 -1.13
C ILE A 128 0.69 -9.52 -2.46
N GLY A 129 1.59 -10.02 -3.30
CA GLY A 129 1.20 -10.65 -4.56
C GLY A 129 2.25 -10.53 -5.66
N PRO A 130 1.97 -11.13 -6.82
CA PRO A 130 2.80 -10.99 -8.02
C PRO A 130 3.02 -9.52 -8.40
N ARG A 131 4.17 -9.23 -9.00
CA ARG A 131 4.63 -7.89 -9.42
C ARG A 131 5.01 -6.94 -8.27
N GLN A 132 4.85 -7.35 -7.01
CA GLN A 132 5.41 -6.57 -5.92
C GLN A 132 6.95 -6.48 -6.08
N LYS A 133 7.51 -5.29 -5.81
CA LYS A 133 8.97 -5.11 -5.82
C LYS A 133 9.59 -5.91 -4.68
N TYR A 134 10.59 -6.74 -4.97
CA TYR A 134 11.24 -7.66 -4.03
C TYR A 134 12.74 -7.45 -3.90
N ASP A 135 13.28 -6.47 -4.61
CA ASP A 135 14.69 -6.04 -4.63
C ASP A 135 14.90 -4.71 -3.89
N ASP A 136 14.09 -4.45 -2.87
CA ASP A 136 14.11 -3.20 -2.12
C ASP A 136 13.93 -3.48 -0.63
N PRO A 137 14.93 -3.14 0.23
CA PRO A 137 14.93 -3.49 1.65
C PRO A 137 13.84 -2.80 2.48
N PHE A 138 13.18 -1.78 1.94
CA PHE A 138 12.12 -1.03 2.61
C PHE A 138 10.71 -1.43 2.18
N ARG A 139 10.58 -2.47 1.35
CA ARG A 139 9.28 -2.98 0.91
C ARG A 139 8.69 -3.99 1.89
N ASN A 140 7.57 -4.59 1.49
CA ASN A 140 6.86 -5.58 2.29
C ASN A 140 7.76 -6.79 2.61
N VAL A 141 7.74 -7.17 3.88
CA VAL A 141 8.58 -8.24 4.45
C VAL A 141 8.47 -9.57 3.70
N VAL A 142 7.28 -9.95 3.24
CA VAL A 142 7.03 -11.22 2.54
C VAL A 142 7.86 -11.35 1.28
N SER A 143 7.80 -10.36 0.38
CA SER A 143 8.53 -10.42 -0.90
C SER A 143 10.05 -10.39 -0.72
N ILE A 144 10.53 -9.66 0.27
CA ILE A 144 11.94 -9.58 0.64
C ILE A 144 12.42 -10.92 1.18
N MET A 145 11.70 -11.54 2.13
CA MET A 145 12.03 -12.83 2.70
C MET A 145 12.10 -13.91 1.62
N ILE A 146 11.09 -14.00 0.77
CA ILE A 146 11.06 -14.96 -0.33
C ILE A 146 12.27 -14.78 -1.26
N ASN A 147 12.57 -13.55 -1.68
CA ASN A 147 13.70 -13.27 -2.56
C ASN A 147 15.04 -13.70 -1.93
N ARG A 148 15.22 -13.44 -0.64
CA ARG A 148 16.42 -13.87 0.09
C ARG A 148 16.51 -15.39 0.21
N MET A 149 15.42 -16.02 0.63
CA MET A 149 15.39 -17.47 0.85
C MET A 149 15.65 -18.25 -0.45
N ILE A 150 15.08 -17.84 -1.59
CA ILE A 150 15.40 -18.48 -2.89
C ILE A 150 16.90 -18.40 -3.21
N GLN A 151 17.59 -17.36 -2.74
CA GLN A 151 19.07 -17.23 -2.89
C GLN A 151 19.86 -18.01 -1.84
N GLY A 152 19.22 -18.80 -0.99
CA GLY A 152 19.88 -19.48 0.14
C GLY A 152 20.31 -18.53 1.27
N LYS A 153 19.81 -17.28 1.29
CA LYS A 153 20.13 -16.28 2.31
C LYS A 153 19.06 -16.27 3.39
N ALA A 154 19.48 -16.24 4.67
CA ALA A 154 18.57 -16.19 5.81
C ALA A 154 17.62 -14.98 5.74
N PRO A 155 16.33 -15.13 6.12
CA PRO A 155 15.41 -14.00 6.25
C PRO A 155 15.89 -13.08 7.39
N ILE A 156 15.56 -11.78 7.29
CA ILE A 156 15.89 -10.78 8.32
C ILE A 156 14.63 -10.39 9.06
N ILE A 157 14.70 -10.40 10.38
CA ILE A 157 13.66 -9.95 11.29
C ILE A 157 14.21 -8.76 12.08
N TYR A 158 13.44 -7.68 12.17
CA TYR A 158 13.73 -6.58 13.08
C TYR A 158 13.01 -6.84 14.41
N GLY A 159 13.75 -6.76 15.52
CA GLY A 159 13.25 -7.14 16.84
C GLY A 159 13.08 -8.65 17.02
N ASP A 160 12.15 -9.03 17.89
CA ASP A 160 11.88 -10.43 18.25
C ASP A 160 10.92 -11.18 17.30
N GLY A 161 10.40 -10.49 16.31
CA GLY A 161 9.47 -11.05 15.32
C GLY A 161 8.05 -11.32 15.84
N LYS A 162 7.68 -10.85 17.05
CA LYS A 162 6.34 -11.01 17.63
C LYS A 162 5.34 -9.94 17.19
N GLN A 163 5.81 -8.91 16.49
CA GLN A 163 4.90 -7.91 15.90
C GLN A 163 3.92 -8.58 14.94
N THR A 164 2.63 -8.21 15.05
CA THR A 164 1.55 -8.84 14.28
C THR A 164 1.07 -7.97 13.13
N ARG A 165 0.73 -8.64 12.03
CA ARG A 165 0.18 -8.01 10.81
C ARG A 165 -0.92 -8.89 10.22
N CYS A 166 -1.88 -8.25 9.55
CA CYS A 166 -2.69 -8.87 8.52
C CYS A 166 -2.12 -8.56 7.16
N PHE A 167 -2.22 -9.50 6.22
CA PHE A 167 -1.73 -9.31 4.86
C PHE A 167 -2.86 -9.45 3.86
N SER A 168 -2.97 -8.50 2.95
CA SER A 168 -3.98 -8.47 1.89
C SER A 168 -3.41 -9.07 0.61
N TYR A 169 -4.10 -10.03 0.01
CA TYR A 169 -3.72 -10.44 -1.34
C TYR A 169 -4.24 -9.43 -2.37
N ILE A 170 -3.42 -9.16 -3.39
CA ILE A 170 -3.70 -8.09 -4.37
C ILE A 170 -5.06 -8.23 -5.06
N ASP A 171 -5.49 -9.45 -5.43
CA ASP A 171 -6.77 -9.64 -6.11
C ASP A 171 -7.96 -9.35 -5.19
N ASP A 172 -7.84 -9.61 -3.88
CA ASP A 172 -8.86 -9.23 -2.88
C ASP A 172 -8.94 -7.71 -2.74
N CYS A 173 -7.80 -6.99 -2.79
CA CYS A 173 -7.78 -5.53 -2.85
C CYS A 173 -8.43 -5.00 -4.14
N LEU A 174 -8.14 -5.61 -5.29
CA LEU A 174 -8.72 -5.22 -6.58
C LEU A 174 -10.23 -5.41 -6.59
N SER A 175 -10.76 -6.45 -5.90
CA SER A 175 -12.21 -6.65 -5.76
C SER A 175 -12.92 -5.47 -5.08
N CYS A 176 -12.21 -4.68 -4.26
CA CYS A 176 -12.71 -3.44 -3.67
C CYS A 176 -12.43 -2.22 -4.56
N LEU A 177 -11.23 -2.13 -5.14
CA LEU A 177 -10.84 -0.96 -5.93
C LEU A 177 -11.64 -0.83 -7.22
N ILE A 178 -11.90 -1.93 -7.93
CA ILE A 178 -12.61 -1.90 -9.22
C ILE A 178 -14.03 -1.30 -9.09
N PRO A 179 -14.87 -1.71 -8.12
CA PRO A 179 -16.19 -1.12 -7.95
C PRO A 179 -16.19 0.37 -7.58
N MET A 180 -15.07 0.91 -7.07
CA MET A 180 -14.95 2.34 -6.78
C MET A 180 -15.06 3.21 -8.04
N LEU A 181 -14.92 2.60 -9.23
CA LEU A 181 -15.04 3.28 -10.53
C LEU A 181 -16.41 3.98 -10.67
N ASP A 182 -17.49 3.28 -10.41
CA ASP A 182 -18.84 3.68 -10.79
C ASP A 182 -19.92 3.52 -9.71
N GLN A 183 -19.59 2.86 -8.61
CA GLN A 183 -20.55 2.66 -7.53
C GLN A 183 -20.94 3.99 -6.88
N LYS A 184 -22.23 4.35 -6.92
CA LYS A 184 -22.73 5.69 -6.60
C LYS A 184 -22.65 6.07 -5.12
N ASN A 185 -22.81 5.10 -4.21
CA ASN A 185 -22.85 5.35 -2.76
C ASN A 185 -21.46 5.49 -2.12
N LEU A 186 -20.40 5.60 -2.91
CA LEU A 186 -19.02 5.67 -2.41
C LEU A 186 -18.46 7.10 -2.35
N ASN A 187 -19.19 8.09 -2.87
CA ASN A 187 -18.70 9.46 -2.77
C ASN A 187 -18.47 9.89 -1.32
N LYS A 188 -17.35 10.56 -1.06
CA LYS A 188 -16.92 11.03 0.27
C LYS A 188 -16.66 9.89 1.27
N GLN A 189 -16.29 8.71 0.79
CA GLN A 189 -15.99 7.58 1.65
C GLN A 189 -14.48 7.37 1.79
N ILE A 190 -14.08 7.04 3.04
CA ILE A 190 -12.78 6.46 3.37
C ILE A 190 -13.06 5.02 3.69
N ILE A 191 -12.32 4.06 3.09
CA ILE A 191 -12.60 2.63 3.24
C ILE A 191 -11.31 1.86 3.45
N ASN A 192 -11.19 1.20 4.59
CA ASN A 192 -10.11 0.27 4.87
C ASN A 192 -10.26 -0.98 3.99
N ILE A 193 -9.17 -1.45 3.39
CA ILE A 193 -9.17 -2.60 2.48
C ILE A 193 -8.14 -3.61 2.94
N GLY A 194 -8.60 -4.80 3.29
CA GLY A 194 -7.79 -5.94 3.69
C GLY A 194 -8.46 -6.78 4.76
N PRO A 195 -7.92 -7.98 5.03
CA PRO A 195 -8.47 -8.88 6.03
C PRO A 195 -8.26 -8.33 7.44
N ASP A 196 -9.15 -8.69 8.35
CA ASP A 196 -9.08 -8.38 9.78
C ASP A 196 -9.21 -9.64 10.65
N GLU A 197 -9.05 -10.82 10.04
CA GLU A 197 -9.31 -12.11 10.67
C GLU A 197 -8.02 -12.90 10.95
N GLU A 198 -7.03 -12.83 10.06
CA GLU A 198 -5.80 -13.64 10.15
C GLU A 198 -4.61 -12.76 10.59
N PHE A 199 -4.41 -12.70 11.92
CA PHE A 199 -3.28 -12.01 12.52
C PHE A 199 -2.10 -12.94 12.67
N VAL A 200 -1.00 -12.63 12.01
CA VAL A 200 0.20 -13.45 12.09
C VAL A 200 1.40 -12.63 12.57
N THR A 201 2.26 -13.26 13.34
CA THR A 201 3.56 -12.70 13.70
C THR A 201 4.51 -12.75 12.52
N VAL A 202 5.54 -11.91 12.51
CA VAL A 202 6.61 -11.97 11.50
C VAL A 202 7.32 -13.33 11.55
N ASN A 203 7.47 -13.92 12.75
CA ASN A 203 8.00 -15.29 12.89
C ASN A 203 7.12 -16.31 12.15
N LYS A 204 5.80 -16.19 12.24
CA LYS A 204 4.87 -17.08 11.49
C LYS A 204 5.00 -16.89 9.98
N VAL A 205 5.25 -15.67 9.51
CA VAL A 205 5.54 -15.43 8.08
C VAL A 205 6.80 -16.17 7.64
N VAL A 206 7.87 -16.15 8.45
CA VAL A 206 9.09 -16.92 8.16
C VAL A 206 8.78 -18.41 8.06
N GLU A 207 8.05 -18.97 9.02
CA GLU A 207 7.64 -20.39 9.00
C GLU A 207 6.88 -20.74 7.70
N ILE A 208 5.92 -19.92 7.31
CA ILE A 208 5.16 -20.14 6.06
C ILE A 208 6.07 -20.06 4.84
N CYS A 209 6.99 -19.08 4.80
CA CYS A 209 7.97 -18.96 3.72
C CYS A 209 8.92 -20.16 3.67
N SER A 210 9.39 -20.66 4.83
CA SER A 210 10.22 -21.86 4.93
C SER A 210 9.52 -23.08 4.36
N ASN A 211 8.26 -23.30 4.74
CA ASN A 211 7.45 -24.41 4.24
C ASN A 211 7.22 -24.34 2.72
N ILE A 212 7.08 -23.13 2.16
CA ILE A 212 6.84 -22.92 0.72
C ILE A 212 8.14 -23.09 -0.09
N THR A 213 9.24 -22.55 0.43
CA THR A 213 10.54 -22.61 -0.27
C THR A 213 11.22 -23.98 -0.11
N GLY A 214 10.86 -24.75 0.92
CA GLY A 214 11.54 -25.98 1.32
C GLY A 214 12.88 -25.72 2.01
N LEU A 215 13.16 -24.47 2.43
CA LEU A 215 14.42 -24.07 3.04
C LEU A 215 14.17 -23.65 4.49
N ASN A 216 14.80 -24.36 5.42
CA ASN A 216 14.77 -24.02 6.85
C ASN A 216 16.03 -23.21 7.20
N LEU A 217 15.97 -21.90 7.02
CA LEU A 217 17.07 -20.98 7.30
C LEU A 217 16.76 -20.20 8.58
N GLU A 218 17.65 -20.28 9.56
CA GLU A 218 17.52 -19.53 10.81
C GLU A 218 17.50 -18.01 10.51
N PRO A 219 16.50 -17.28 10.99
CA PRO A 219 16.41 -15.83 10.79
C PRO A 219 17.57 -15.07 11.41
N ILE A 220 18.00 -14.00 10.73
CA ILE A 220 18.92 -13.02 11.31
C ILE A 220 18.09 -11.96 12.01
N HIS A 221 18.22 -11.85 13.32
CA HIS A 221 17.60 -10.79 14.10
C HIS A 221 18.45 -9.52 14.09
N LYS A 222 17.83 -8.38 13.84
CA LYS A 222 18.41 -7.03 13.95
C LYS A 222 17.66 -6.22 14.99
N ASP A 223 18.22 -5.09 15.37
CA ASP A 223 17.57 -4.16 16.30
C ASP A 223 16.18 -3.73 15.80
N ASP A 224 15.31 -3.36 16.74
CA ASP A 224 13.99 -2.83 16.42
C ASP A 224 14.09 -1.59 15.51
N ARG A 225 13.16 -1.46 14.57
CA ARG A 225 13.06 -0.24 13.77
C ARG A 225 12.47 0.90 14.62
N PRO A 226 13.00 2.13 14.49
CA PRO A 226 12.40 3.27 15.16
C PRO A 226 10.91 3.43 14.79
N ASN A 227 10.07 3.72 15.78
CA ASN A 227 8.64 3.97 15.61
C ASN A 227 7.82 2.83 14.98
N GLU A 228 8.32 1.60 15.01
CA GLU A 228 7.55 0.46 14.47
C GLU A 228 6.29 0.18 15.30
N VAL A 229 5.14 0.22 14.65
CA VAL A 229 3.86 -0.16 15.27
C VAL A 229 3.84 -1.67 15.49
N LYS A 230 3.75 -2.12 16.75
CA LYS A 230 3.83 -3.57 17.09
C LYS A 230 2.59 -4.35 16.63
N HIS A 231 1.40 -3.78 16.76
CA HIS A 231 0.13 -4.41 16.37
C HIS A 231 -0.66 -3.49 15.48
N ALA A 232 -0.69 -3.78 14.20
CA ALA A 232 -1.35 -2.95 13.20
C ALA A 232 -2.37 -3.77 12.41
N THR A 233 -3.63 -3.41 12.57
CA THR A 233 -4.77 -4.02 11.87
C THR A 233 -5.91 -3.03 11.72
N CYS A 234 -6.65 -3.15 10.60
CA CYS A 234 -7.83 -2.35 10.32
C CYS A 234 -9.08 -3.23 10.37
N SER A 235 -10.23 -2.67 10.81
CA SER A 235 -11.53 -3.30 10.55
C SER A 235 -11.84 -3.27 9.05
N ALA A 236 -12.41 -4.35 8.54
CA ALA A 236 -12.90 -4.47 7.17
C ALA A 236 -14.44 -4.33 7.06
N ASP A 237 -15.13 -3.99 8.15
CA ASP A 237 -16.60 -3.96 8.20
C ASP A 237 -17.21 -3.05 7.13
N LYS A 238 -16.65 -1.85 6.97
CA LYS A 238 -17.10 -0.89 5.97
C LYS A 238 -16.88 -1.38 4.53
N ALA A 239 -15.77 -2.06 4.27
CA ALA A 239 -15.54 -2.69 2.97
C ALA A 239 -16.51 -3.85 2.72
N ARG A 240 -16.88 -4.63 3.75
CA ARG A 240 -17.91 -5.67 3.65
C ARG A 240 -19.27 -5.07 3.33
N GLU A 241 -19.66 -4.03 4.06
CA GLU A 241 -20.93 -3.35 3.86
C GLU A 241 -21.05 -2.69 2.49
N LEU A 242 -20.08 -1.90 2.10
CA LEU A 242 -20.18 -1.06 0.90
C LEU A 242 -19.71 -1.75 -0.38
N LEU A 243 -18.77 -2.70 -0.30
CA LEU A 243 -18.08 -3.30 -1.44
C LEU A 243 -18.22 -4.84 -1.50
N ASN A 244 -18.99 -5.44 -0.59
CA ASN A 244 -19.11 -6.90 -0.45
C ASN A 244 -17.74 -7.60 -0.33
N TYR A 245 -16.78 -6.93 0.34
CA TYR A 245 -15.45 -7.47 0.55
C TYR A 245 -15.49 -8.85 1.21
N LYS A 246 -14.68 -9.75 0.68
CA LYS A 246 -14.43 -11.08 1.26
C LYS A 246 -12.98 -11.45 1.03
N THR A 247 -12.32 -11.96 2.05
CA THR A 247 -11.01 -12.60 1.90
C THR A 247 -11.20 -13.91 1.15
N LYS A 248 -10.67 -14.00 -0.07
CA LYS A 248 -10.77 -15.19 -0.95
C LYS A 248 -9.48 -15.97 -0.98
N VAL A 249 -8.35 -15.31 -0.73
CA VAL A 249 -7.02 -15.89 -0.82
C VAL A 249 -6.40 -15.90 0.58
N SER A 250 -6.14 -17.09 1.11
CA SER A 250 -5.44 -17.24 2.39
C SER A 250 -4.02 -16.66 2.33
N LEU A 251 -3.46 -16.29 3.48
CA LEU A 251 -2.08 -15.80 3.57
C LEU A 251 -1.09 -16.79 2.94
N LYS A 252 -1.21 -18.08 3.27
CA LYS A 252 -0.35 -19.15 2.71
C LYS A 252 -0.41 -19.20 1.19
N GLU A 253 -1.61 -19.12 0.61
CA GLU A 253 -1.79 -19.10 -0.85
C GLU A 253 -1.22 -17.82 -1.48
N GLY A 254 -1.45 -16.65 -0.87
CA GLY A 254 -0.91 -15.37 -1.32
C GLY A 254 0.63 -15.36 -1.31
N ILE A 255 1.26 -15.91 -0.26
CA ILE A 255 2.71 -16.09 -0.19
C ILE A 255 3.19 -17.06 -1.27
N LYS A 256 2.48 -18.18 -1.50
CA LYS A 256 2.83 -19.14 -2.56
C LYS A 256 2.78 -18.52 -3.96
N LYS A 257 1.75 -17.78 -4.29
CA LYS A 257 1.63 -17.06 -5.56
C LYS A 257 2.75 -16.01 -5.73
N THR A 258 3.12 -15.33 -4.66
CA THR A 258 4.24 -14.37 -4.65
C THR A 258 5.58 -15.09 -4.88
N TYR A 259 5.80 -16.23 -4.22
CA TYR A 259 6.96 -17.08 -4.43
C TYR A 259 7.09 -17.58 -5.87
N ASP A 260 6.01 -18.12 -6.44
CA ASP A 260 6.00 -18.62 -7.80
C ASP A 260 6.35 -17.53 -8.82
N TYR A 261 5.83 -16.33 -8.59
CA TYR A 261 6.18 -15.16 -9.41
C TYR A 261 7.66 -14.80 -9.31
N ILE A 262 8.22 -14.70 -8.11
CA ILE A 262 9.64 -14.34 -7.91
C ILE A 262 10.54 -15.44 -8.47
N LYS A 263 10.23 -16.71 -8.22
CA LYS A 263 10.96 -17.85 -8.75
C LYS A 263 11.01 -17.86 -10.29
N LYS A 264 9.87 -17.59 -10.94
CA LYS A 264 9.77 -17.47 -12.40
C LYS A 264 10.53 -16.27 -12.96
N ARG A 265 10.54 -15.16 -12.23
CA ARG A 265 11.13 -13.89 -12.66
C ARG A 265 12.65 -13.85 -12.45
N GLY A 266 13.15 -14.65 -11.55
CA GLY A 266 14.53 -14.66 -11.05
C GLY A 266 14.70 -13.77 -9.83
N THR A 267 15.64 -14.16 -8.98
CA THR A 267 16.02 -13.40 -7.78
C THR A 267 16.81 -12.15 -8.17
N LYS A 268 16.84 -11.18 -7.27
CA LYS A 268 17.63 -9.95 -7.42
C LYS A 268 18.37 -9.65 -6.14
N ASP A 269 19.63 -9.25 -6.28
CA ASP A 269 20.40 -8.74 -5.16
C ASP A 269 20.02 -7.30 -4.83
N PHE A 270 20.05 -6.99 -3.55
CA PHE A 270 20.00 -5.64 -3.04
C PHE A 270 20.83 -5.53 -1.76
N ASN A 271 21.41 -4.36 -1.55
CA ASN A 271 22.18 -4.09 -0.36
C ASN A 271 21.28 -3.47 0.71
N TYR A 272 21.29 -4.04 1.92
CA TYR A 272 20.80 -3.33 3.10
C TYR A 272 21.81 -2.22 3.43
N ARG A 273 21.54 -1.02 2.93
CA ARG A 273 22.22 0.18 3.41
C ARG A 273 21.40 0.72 4.59
N LEU A 274 21.78 0.39 5.78
CA LEU A 274 21.44 1.09 7.02
C LEU A 274 22.73 1.47 7.68
#